data_dacef54213c87fb288f0ba9cd8afbb8c
#
_entry.id   dacef54213c87fb288f0ba9cd8afbb8c
#
_cell.length_a   1.000
_cell.length_b   1.000
_cell.length_c   1.000
_cell.angle_alpha   90.00
_cell.angle_beta   90.00
_cell.angle_gamma   90.00
#
_symmetry.space_group_name_H-M   'P 1'
#
loop_
_entity.id
_entity.type
_entity.pdbx_description
1 polymer ?
#
loop_
_entity_poly.entity_id
_entity_poly.type
_entity_poly.pdbx_seq_one_letter_code
_entity_poly.pdbx_strand_id
1 'polypeptide(L)'
;MPPTGFIDHIGIGVPDLAAAKRYYDELMPILGLRAWFATTEAGEFNYGPAGARGSQVFFYQALEPAPYSRHGTGLQHLSFTVSSRAQVREAYDWAVGHHAEVVHEPREFPEYGEHYASYFLDPHGFMLEVVCHSPGEA
;
A
#
# COMPACT_ATOMS: atom_id res chain seq x y z
N MET A 1 -18.32 11.97 16.73
CA MET A 1 -16.95 12.54 16.83
C MET A 1 -15.98 11.61 16.14
N PRO A 2 -15.18 12.08 15.21
CA PRO A 2 -14.12 11.23 14.68
C PRO A 2 -13.09 10.93 15.77
N PRO A 3 -12.43 9.76 15.73
CA PRO A 3 -11.36 9.43 16.66
C PRO A 3 -10.19 10.42 16.50
N THR A 4 -9.49 10.68 17.60
CA THR A 4 -8.29 11.53 17.58
C THR A 4 -7.03 10.68 17.57
N GLY A 5 -5.94 11.22 17.02
CA GLY A 5 -4.69 10.48 16.90
C GLY A 5 -4.67 9.50 15.74
N PHE A 6 -5.67 9.51 14.89
CA PHE A 6 -5.72 8.73 13.66
C PHE A 6 -4.72 9.30 12.65
N ILE A 7 -4.09 8.43 11.88
CA ILE A 7 -3.28 8.90 10.77
C ILE A 7 -4.25 9.40 9.69
N ASP A 8 -4.24 10.71 9.43
CA ASP A 8 -5.09 11.30 8.39
C ASP A 8 -4.58 10.94 7.00
N HIS A 9 -3.30 11.15 6.75
CA HIS A 9 -2.66 10.78 5.49
C HIS A 9 -1.15 10.66 5.67
N ILE A 10 -0.52 10.01 4.70
CA ILE A 10 0.93 9.89 4.62
C ILE A 10 1.37 10.35 3.24
N GLY A 11 2.52 11.03 3.16
CA GLY A 11 3.13 11.45 1.90
C GLY A 11 4.40 10.69 1.63
N ILE A 12 4.55 10.18 0.41
CA ILE A 12 5.70 9.39 -0.02
C ILE A 12 6.28 10.00 -1.28
N GLY A 13 7.58 10.33 -1.24
CA GLY A 13 8.31 10.77 -2.42
C GLY A 13 8.76 9.59 -3.26
N VAL A 14 8.51 9.65 -4.57
CA VAL A 14 8.91 8.61 -5.53
C VAL A 14 9.79 9.21 -6.61
N PRO A 15 10.72 8.44 -7.17
CA PRO A 15 11.62 8.97 -8.19
C PRO A 15 10.96 9.20 -9.55
N ASP A 16 9.88 8.46 -9.85
CA ASP A 16 9.13 8.56 -11.10
C ASP A 16 7.64 8.49 -10.79
N LEU A 17 7.01 9.66 -10.73
CA LEU A 17 5.61 9.78 -10.33
C LEU A 17 4.67 9.10 -11.34
N ALA A 18 4.96 9.18 -12.64
CA ALA A 18 4.12 8.56 -13.66
C ALA A 18 4.17 7.02 -13.57
N ALA A 19 5.35 6.47 -13.34
CA ALA A 19 5.51 5.02 -13.13
C ALA A 19 4.79 4.54 -11.87
N ALA A 20 4.90 5.30 -10.78
CA ALA A 20 4.18 5.00 -9.54
C ALA A 20 2.66 5.03 -9.77
N LYS A 21 2.16 6.03 -10.50
CA LYS A 21 0.74 6.13 -10.79
C LYS A 21 0.23 4.91 -11.57
N ARG A 22 0.95 4.47 -12.58
CA ARG A 22 0.56 3.26 -13.35
C ARG A 22 0.46 2.03 -12.46
N TYR A 23 1.41 1.87 -11.56
CA TYR A 23 1.45 0.73 -10.63
C TYR A 23 0.29 0.79 -9.63
N TYR A 24 0.13 1.90 -8.94
CA TYR A 24 -0.86 2.04 -7.87
C TYR A 24 -2.29 2.18 -8.39
N ASP A 25 -2.49 2.68 -9.60
CA ASP A 25 -3.82 2.70 -10.23
C ASP A 25 -4.38 1.28 -10.42
N GLU A 26 -3.52 0.27 -10.57
CA GLU A 26 -3.94 -1.13 -10.67
C GLU A 26 -4.07 -1.80 -9.29
N LEU A 27 -3.12 -1.55 -8.38
CA LEU A 27 -3.12 -2.20 -7.07
C LEU A 27 -4.23 -1.68 -6.15
N MET A 28 -4.41 -0.37 -6.08
CA MET A 28 -5.30 0.24 -5.08
C MET A 28 -6.76 -0.21 -5.18
N PRO A 29 -7.36 -0.39 -6.37
CA PRO A 29 -8.72 -0.95 -6.45
C PRO A 29 -8.85 -2.35 -5.85
N ILE A 30 -7.82 -3.19 -5.93
CA ILE A 30 -7.81 -4.52 -5.31
C ILE A 30 -7.92 -4.39 -3.79
N LEU A 31 -7.33 -3.33 -3.22
CA LEU A 31 -7.36 -3.04 -1.79
C LEU A 31 -8.63 -2.31 -1.35
N GLY A 32 -9.51 -1.96 -2.28
CA GLY A 32 -10.73 -1.21 -1.99
C GLY A 32 -10.51 0.30 -1.90
N LEU A 33 -9.40 0.80 -2.42
CA LEU A 33 -9.07 2.22 -2.43
C LEU A 33 -9.23 2.77 -3.85
N ARG A 34 -9.49 4.08 -3.93
CA ARG A 34 -9.61 4.76 -5.21
C ARG A 34 -8.83 6.07 -5.23
N ALA A 35 -8.51 6.52 -6.43
CA ALA A 35 -7.89 7.82 -6.63
C ALA A 35 -8.87 8.94 -6.28
N TRP A 36 -8.40 9.94 -5.53
CA TRP A 36 -9.12 11.18 -5.26
C TRP A 36 -8.65 12.28 -6.21
N PHE A 37 -7.34 12.36 -6.44
CA PHE A 37 -6.75 13.18 -7.49
C PHE A 37 -6.22 12.26 -8.58
N ALA A 38 -6.72 12.43 -9.80
CA ALA A 38 -6.41 11.53 -10.91
C ALA A 38 -5.30 12.06 -11.82
N THR A 39 -4.63 13.16 -11.44
CA THR A 39 -3.63 13.81 -12.27
C THR A 39 -2.29 13.93 -11.56
N THR A 40 -1.21 13.87 -12.34
CA THR A 40 0.16 14.14 -11.89
C THR A 40 0.62 15.57 -12.19
N GLU A 41 -0.24 16.40 -12.80
CA GLU A 41 0.12 17.77 -13.19
C GLU A 41 0.52 18.64 -12.01
N ALA A 42 -0.08 18.39 -10.83
CA ALA A 42 0.28 19.10 -9.60
C ALA A 42 1.53 18.53 -8.91
N GLY A 43 2.16 17.51 -9.48
CA GLY A 43 3.31 16.82 -8.86
C GLY A 43 2.93 15.84 -7.77
N GLU A 44 1.66 15.47 -7.69
CA GLU A 44 1.14 14.54 -6.67
C GLU A 44 -0.12 13.83 -7.15
N PHE A 45 -0.41 12.68 -6.55
CA PHE A 45 -1.69 12.00 -6.65
C PHE A 45 -1.93 11.22 -5.35
N ASN A 46 -3.17 10.80 -5.12
CA ASN A 46 -3.49 10.09 -3.88
C ASN A 46 -4.59 9.06 -4.03
N TYR A 47 -4.65 8.18 -3.05
CA TYR A 47 -5.69 7.16 -2.93
C TYR A 47 -6.27 7.19 -1.52
N GLY A 48 -7.55 6.87 -1.42
CA GLY A 48 -8.24 6.77 -0.15
C GLY A 48 -9.47 5.90 -0.26
N PRO A 49 -10.15 5.63 0.88
CA PRO A 49 -11.37 4.83 0.88
C PRO A 49 -12.48 5.46 0.05
N ALA A 50 -13.21 4.64 -0.69
CA ALA A 50 -14.35 5.10 -1.48
C ALA A 50 -15.50 5.50 -0.55
N GLY A 51 -15.98 6.75 -0.70
CA GLY A 51 -17.17 7.24 -0.02
C GLY A 51 -17.08 7.34 1.51
N ALA A 52 -15.88 7.23 2.10
CA ALA A 52 -15.71 7.29 3.54
C ALA A 52 -14.43 8.04 3.90
N ARG A 53 -14.40 8.62 5.11
CA ARG A 53 -13.16 9.15 5.65
C ARG A 53 -12.29 8.01 6.15
N GLY A 54 -11.01 8.12 5.87
CA GLY A 54 -10.01 7.15 6.31
C GLY A 54 -8.63 7.64 5.90
N SER A 55 -7.62 6.88 6.25
CA SER A 55 -6.25 7.27 5.93
C SER A 55 -6.01 7.28 4.43
N GLN A 56 -5.39 8.34 3.94
CA GLN A 56 -5.04 8.50 2.54
C GLN A 56 -3.54 8.35 2.36
N VAL A 57 -3.14 7.92 1.17
CA VAL A 57 -1.74 7.84 0.77
C VAL A 57 -1.51 8.78 -0.40
N PHE A 58 -0.60 9.73 -0.22
CA PHE A 58 -0.20 10.69 -1.24
C PHE A 58 1.17 10.31 -1.78
N PHE A 59 1.32 10.40 -3.09
CA PHE A 59 2.60 10.19 -3.76
C PHE A 59 3.03 11.50 -4.40
N TYR A 60 4.31 11.83 -4.22
CA TYR A 60 4.91 13.07 -4.70
C TYR A 60 6.12 12.76 -5.55
N GLN A 61 6.35 13.57 -6.58
CA GLN A 61 7.62 13.53 -7.29
C GLN A 61 8.74 13.96 -6.33
N ALA A 62 9.72 13.11 -6.10
CA ALA A 62 10.86 13.46 -5.29
C ALA A 62 11.64 14.60 -5.96
N LEU A 63 11.91 15.66 -5.20
CA LEU A 63 12.71 16.79 -5.68
C LEU A 63 14.20 16.48 -5.63
N GLU A 64 14.60 15.60 -4.71
CA GLU A 64 15.98 15.12 -4.55
C GLU A 64 15.97 13.60 -4.54
N PRO A 65 15.82 12.95 -5.72
CA PRO A 65 15.82 11.49 -5.77
C PRO A 65 17.13 10.91 -5.26
N ALA A 66 17.01 9.88 -4.42
CA ALA A 66 18.15 9.19 -3.83
C ALA A 66 17.83 7.70 -3.75
N PRO A 67 18.86 6.83 -3.68
CA PRO A 67 18.62 5.40 -3.45
C PRO A 67 17.82 5.18 -2.16
N TYR A 68 16.83 4.29 -2.23
CA TYR A 68 15.99 3.94 -1.10
C TYR A 68 16.27 2.51 -0.66
N SER A 69 16.27 2.28 0.65
CA SER A 69 16.27 0.94 1.24
C SER A 69 15.37 0.93 2.47
N ARG A 70 14.50 -0.07 2.58
CA ARG A 70 13.69 -0.29 3.77
C ARG A 70 14.52 -0.65 5.00
N HIS A 71 15.78 -0.98 4.80
CA HIS A 71 16.73 -1.29 5.88
C HIS A 71 17.42 -0.04 6.43
N GLY A 72 17.28 1.09 5.74
CA GLY A 72 17.83 2.37 6.17
C GLY A 72 16.84 3.14 7.06
N THR A 73 17.25 4.35 7.42
CA THR A 73 16.40 5.26 8.19
C THR A 73 15.21 5.72 7.35
N GLY A 74 14.00 5.62 7.89
CA GLY A 74 12.79 6.11 7.25
C GLY A 74 11.71 5.05 7.18
N LEU A 75 10.92 5.05 6.11
CA LEU A 75 9.82 4.11 5.92
C LEU A 75 10.35 2.67 5.84
N GLN A 76 9.91 1.82 6.77
CA GLN A 76 10.26 0.40 6.77
C GLN A 76 9.23 -0.38 5.93
N HIS A 77 7.95 -0.15 6.16
CA HIS A 77 6.88 -0.68 5.30
C HIS A 77 5.59 0.12 5.48
N LEU A 78 4.68 -0.06 4.53
CA LEU A 78 3.36 0.55 4.54
C LEU A 78 2.33 -0.57 4.47
N SER A 79 1.43 -0.62 5.45
CA SER A 79 0.44 -1.69 5.57
C SER A 79 -0.97 -1.20 5.26
N PHE A 80 -1.67 -1.96 4.43
CA PHE A 80 -3.07 -1.70 4.07
C PHE A 80 -3.95 -2.80 4.63
N THR A 81 -4.99 -2.40 5.35
CA THR A 81 -6.02 -3.34 5.84
C THR A 81 -7.04 -3.63 4.74
N VAL A 82 -7.32 -4.90 4.53
CA VAL A 82 -8.40 -5.36 3.64
C VAL A 82 -9.42 -6.17 4.44
N SER A 83 -10.61 -6.33 3.88
CA SER A 83 -11.73 -6.95 4.61
C SER A 83 -11.76 -8.47 4.51
N SER A 84 -11.02 -9.08 3.59
CA SER A 84 -11.02 -10.53 3.40
C SER A 84 -9.63 -11.07 3.13
N ARG A 85 -9.44 -12.35 3.45
CA ARG A 85 -8.21 -13.07 3.10
C ARG A 85 -8.07 -13.23 1.59
N ALA A 86 -9.19 -13.31 0.89
CA ALA A 86 -9.20 -13.36 -0.57
C ALA A 86 -8.55 -12.13 -1.19
N GLN A 87 -8.79 -10.93 -0.63
CA GLN A 87 -8.14 -9.70 -1.11
C GLN A 87 -6.63 -9.73 -0.88
N VAL A 88 -6.16 -10.30 0.22
CA VAL A 88 -4.72 -10.48 0.46
C VAL A 88 -4.12 -11.34 -0.65
N ARG A 89 -4.75 -12.46 -0.98
CA ARG A 89 -4.28 -13.36 -2.03
C ARG A 89 -4.35 -12.72 -3.42
N GLU A 90 -5.42 -11.97 -3.70
CA GLU A 90 -5.58 -11.27 -4.98
C GLU A 90 -4.48 -10.24 -5.19
N ALA A 91 -4.18 -9.44 -4.17
CA ALA A 91 -3.10 -8.46 -4.25
C ALA A 91 -1.74 -9.15 -4.44
N TYR A 92 -1.50 -10.24 -3.74
CA TYR A 92 -0.29 -11.03 -3.90
C TYR A 92 -0.16 -11.59 -5.32
N ASP A 93 -1.22 -12.20 -5.85
CA ASP A 93 -1.21 -12.77 -7.19
C ASP A 93 -0.96 -11.70 -8.25
N TRP A 94 -1.56 -10.53 -8.08
CA TRP A 94 -1.31 -9.39 -8.96
C TRP A 94 0.15 -8.95 -8.89
N ALA A 95 0.71 -8.84 -7.69
CA ALA A 95 2.10 -8.43 -7.49
C ALA A 95 3.08 -9.42 -8.13
N VAL A 96 2.86 -10.72 -7.95
CA VAL A 96 3.67 -11.78 -8.58
C VAL A 96 3.58 -11.68 -10.10
N GLY A 97 2.38 -11.46 -10.64
CA GLY A 97 2.18 -11.26 -12.08
C GLY A 97 2.89 -10.03 -12.62
N HIS A 98 3.22 -9.07 -11.77
CA HIS A 98 3.99 -7.86 -12.11
C HIS A 98 5.46 -7.96 -11.68
N HIS A 99 5.94 -9.18 -11.43
CA HIS A 99 7.35 -9.48 -11.11
C HIS A 99 7.84 -8.85 -9.80
N ALA A 100 6.95 -8.69 -8.81
CA ALA A 100 7.33 -8.16 -7.51
C ALA A 100 8.33 -9.08 -6.80
N GLU A 101 9.26 -8.50 -6.07
CA GLU A 101 10.04 -9.23 -5.09
C GLU A 101 9.15 -9.52 -3.88
N VAL A 102 8.92 -10.80 -3.58
CA VAL A 102 8.08 -11.23 -2.46
C VAL A 102 8.93 -11.35 -1.21
N VAL A 103 8.48 -10.72 -0.12
CA VAL A 103 9.11 -10.85 1.19
C VAL A 103 8.41 -11.97 1.98
N HIS A 104 7.07 -11.96 2.01
CA HIS A 104 6.26 -13.04 2.59
C HIS A 104 5.06 -13.33 1.72
N GLU A 105 4.90 -14.59 1.33
CA GLU A 105 3.66 -15.09 0.74
C GLU A 105 2.51 -14.94 1.74
N PRO A 106 1.24 -14.93 1.28
CA PRO A 106 0.11 -14.87 2.19
C PRO A 106 0.15 -15.98 3.24
N ARG A 107 0.14 -15.59 4.50
CA ARG A 107 0.13 -16.52 5.64
C ARG A 107 -0.33 -15.84 6.91
N GLU A 108 -0.60 -16.64 7.92
CA GLU A 108 -0.89 -16.14 9.25
C GLU A 108 0.38 -15.72 9.97
N PHE A 109 0.27 -14.67 10.77
CA PHE A 109 1.31 -14.17 11.66
C PHE A 109 0.73 -14.17 13.07
N PRO A 110 0.63 -15.35 13.74
CA PRO A 110 -0.08 -15.49 15.00
C PRO A 110 0.52 -14.68 16.14
N GLU A 111 1.79 -14.27 16.03
CA GLU A 111 2.44 -13.38 17.00
C GLU A 111 1.78 -12.01 17.09
N TYR A 112 0.97 -11.62 16.10
CA TYR A 112 0.23 -10.35 16.07
C TYR A 112 -1.28 -10.56 16.26
N GLY A 113 -1.72 -11.76 16.66
CA GLY A 113 -3.13 -12.11 16.79
C GLY A 113 -3.75 -12.51 15.46
N GLU A 114 -4.98 -12.06 15.20
CA GLU A 114 -5.64 -12.25 13.89
C GLU A 114 -4.95 -11.39 12.84
N HIS A 115 -4.04 -12.00 12.11
CA HIS A 115 -3.18 -11.26 11.19
C HIS A 115 -2.77 -12.18 10.02
N TYR A 116 -3.54 -12.12 8.95
CA TYR A 116 -3.26 -12.83 7.70
C TYR A 116 -2.76 -11.82 6.68
N ALA A 117 -1.52 -11.96 6.23
CA ALA A 117 -0.88 -10.92 5.44
C ALA A 117 0.09 -11.46 4.41
N SER A 118 0.36 -10.62 3.41
CA SER A 118 1.44 -10.78 2.45
C SER A 118 2.27 -9.51 2.42
N TYR A 119 3.57 -9.65 2.14
CA TYR A 119 4.51 -8.54 2.03
C TYR A 119 5.26 -8.66 0.70
N PHE A 120 5.28 -7.58 -0.07
CA PHE A 120 6.02 -7.54 -1.34
C PHE A 120 6.54 -6.11 -1.59
N LEU A 121 7.56 -6.01 -2.43
CA LEU A 121 8.14 -4.71 -2.77
C LEU A 121 7.44 -4.12 -4.00
N ASP A 122 7.25 -2.80 -3.99
CA ASP A 122 6.86 -2.09 -5.19
C ASP A 122 8.07 -1.89 -6.12
N PRO A 123 7.90 -1.32 -7.33
CA PRO A 123 9.03 -1.16 -8.26
C PRO A 123 10.17 -0.27 -7.76
N HIS A 124 9.93 0.55 -6.74
CA HIS A 124 10.94 1.43 -6.17
C HIS A 124 11.60 0.84 -4.90
N GLY A 125 11.15 -0.33 -4.47
CA GLY A 125 11.68 -1.00 -3.28
C GLY A 125 10.93 -0.71 -1.99
N PHE A 126 9.80 0.03 -2.04
CA PHE A 126 8.95 0.20 -0.86
C PHE A 126 8.29 -1.13 -0.53
N MET A 127 8.41 -1.56 0.74
CA MET A 127 7.74 -2.77 1.18
C MET A 127 6.29 -2.47 1.53
N LEU A 128 5.39 -3.17 0.87
CA LEU A 128 3.96 -3.09 1.10
C LEU A 128 3.49 -4.33 1.84
N GLU A 129 2.60 -4.12 2.79
CA GLU A 129 1.89 -5.20 3.48
C GLU A 129 0.41 -5.09 3.17
N VAL A 130 -0.23 -6.20 2.85
CA VAL A 130 -1.68 -6.28 2.74
C VAL A 130 -2.16 -7.26 3.81
N VAL A 131 -2.98 -6.77 4.75
CA VAL A 131 -3.34 -7.52 5.94
C VAL A 131 -4.85 -7.60 6.14
N CYS A 132 -5.32 -8.77 6.52
CA CYS A 132 -6.69 -9.02 6.94
C CYS A 132 -6.68 -9.48 8.39
N HIS A 133 -7.45 -8.79 9.24
CA HIS A 133 -7.59 -9.11 10.66
C HIS A 133 -8.81 -9.98 10.97
N SER A 134 -9.52 -10.43 9.93
CA SER A 134 -10.66 -11.32 10.12
C SER A 134 -10.20 -12.77 10.33
N PRO A 135 -10.98 -13.61 11.08
CA PRO A 135 -10.71 -15.02 11.18
C PRO A 135 -10.72 -15.69 9.80
N GLY A 136 -10.05 -16.83 9.70
CA GLY A 136 -10.06 -17.62 8.49
C GLY A 136 -11.47 -17.99 8.07
N GLU A 137 -11.72 -17.93 6.76
CA GLU A 137 -12.94 -18.43 6.18
C GLU A 137 -12.99 -19.96 6.35
N ALA A 138 -14.15 -20.44 6.75
CA ALA A 138 -14.36 -21.87 6.89
C ALA A 138 -14.38 -22.57 5.53
#